data_56dbaa703cfb046147eefc8371f75800
#
_entry.id   56dbaa703cfb046147eefc8371f75800
#
_cell.length_a   1.000
_cell.length_b   1.000
_cell.length_c   1.000
_cell.angle_alpha   90.00
_cell.angle_beta   90.00
_cell.angle_gamma   90.00
#
_symmetry.space_group_name_H-M   'P 1'
#
loop_
_entity.id
_entity.type
_entity.pdbx_description
1 polymer ?
#
loop_
_entity_poly.entity_id
_entity_poly.type
_entity_poly.pdbx_seq_one_letter_code
_entity_poly.pdbx_strand_id
1 'polypeptide(L)'
;MAEFDVTIEILSPIHLSSGRADVNVDAEIVHDALGFPYFPAKRFKGLLYESAVEVLEMFELSRLDAENLSPLEKIFHRHSTSEVQLIVPNFYILPAEKYQAFCAEWKYLQGVYPEIFTPTEILNSYTSLRYQTKLENGIAAEGSLHNLRVLDAGTKFFGKITLLNADKKVLNVLALAIKNLTAAGMKRNRGFGRIKCTANIPFPQFLFKEA
;
A
#
# COMPACT_ATOMS: atom_id res chain seq x y z
N MET A 1 19.82 6.42 12.29
CA MET A 1 18.38 6.31 12.14
C MET A 1 17.94 7.38 11.17
N ALA A 2 17.21 7.00 10.12
CA ALA A 2 16.64 7.93 9.14
C ALA A 2 15.14 7.63 8.99
N GLU A 3 14.34 8.68 8.86
CA GLU A 3 12.89 8.58 8.70
C GLU A 3 12.46 9.26 7.40
N PHE A 4 11.53 8.63 6.71
CA PHE A 4 11.03 9.10 5.42
C PHE A 4 9.51 9.05 5.38
N ASP A 5 8.91 10.17 5.07
CA ASP A 5 7.48 10.26 4.83
C ASP A 5 7.15 9.61 3.49
N VAL A 6 6.17 8.72 3.51
CA VAL A 6 5.68 8.03 2.32
C VAL A 6 4.20 8.33 2.15
N THR A 7 3.82 8.69 0.94
CA THR A 7 2.41 8.86 0.53
C THR A 7 2.08 7.85 -0.55
N ILE A 8 0.95 7.15 -0.37
CA ILE A 8 0.37 6.21 -1.34
C ILE A 8 -0.94 6.82 -1.84
N GLU A 9 -1.00 7.20 -3.10
CA GLU A 9 -2.21 7.71 -3.74
C GLU A 9 -2.85 6.63 -4.60
N ILE A 10 -4.13 6.39 -4.42
CA ILE A 10 -4.91 5.41 -5.19
C ILE A 10 -5.37 6.06 -6.49
N LEU A 11 -4.88 5.57 -7.63
CA LEU A 11 -5.19 6.10 -8.96
C LEU A 11 -6.33 5.37 -9.67
N SER A 12 -6.59 4.11 -9.30
CA SER A 12 -7.77 3.35 -9.74
C SER A 12 -8.32 2.53 -8.59
N PRO A 13 -9.60 2.14 -8.60
CA PRO A 13 -10.20 1.39 -7.51
C PRO A 13 -9.33 0.21 -7.07
N ILE A 14 -9.19 -0.01 -5.76
CA ILE A 14 -8.31 -1.03 -5.22
C ILE A 14 -9.02 -1.89 -4.18
N HIS A 15 -8.85 -3.20 -4.26
CA HIS A 15 -9.29 -4.14 -3.23
C HIS A 15 -8.11 -4.54 -2.34
N LEU A 16 -8.10 -3.99 -1.13
CA LEU A 16 -7.16 -4.37 -0.07
C LEU A 16 -7.85 -5.36 0.86
N SER A 17 -7.95 -6.63 0.44
CA SER A 17 -8.72 -7.68 1.13
C SER A 17 -8.41 -7.78 2.62
N SER A 18 -9.43 -7.83 3.45
CA SER A 18 -9.31 -8.19 4.87
C SER A 18 -9.25 -9.70 5.10
N GLY A 19 -9.60 -10.49 4.08
CA GLY A 19 -9.82 -11.93 4.20
C GLY A 19 -11.16 -12.28 4.85
N ARG A 20 -12.06 -11.31 5.02
CA ARG A 20 -13.38 -11.49 5.63
C ARG A 20 -14.48 -11.16 4.62
N ALA A 21 -15.66 -11.72 4.84
CA ALA A 21 -16.91 -11.34 4.22
C ALA A 21 -17.79 -10.67 5.27
N ASP A 22 -18.73 -9.84 4.83
CA ASP A 22 -19.77 -9.25 5.65
C ASP A 22 -21.14 -9.73 5.10
N VAL A 23 -22.24 -9.43 5.79
CA VAL A 23 -23.60 -9.88 5.43
C VAL A 23 -23.95 -9.53 3.97
N ASN A 24 -23.52 -8.34 3.51
CA ASN A 24 -23.84 -7.83 2.18
C ASN A 24 -22.63 -7.74 1.24
N VAL A 25 -21.43 -8.18 1.68
CA VAL A 25 -20.18 -8.04 0.93
C VAL A 25 -19.38 -9.33 0.99
N ASP A 26 -19.24 -10.00 -0.16
CA ASP A 26 -18.54 -11.29 -0.26
C ASP A 26 -17.02 -11.14 0.01
N ALA A 27 -16.44 -9.99 -0.32
CA ALA A 27 -15.05 -9.71 -0.03
C ALA A 27 -14.88 -8.28 0.51
N GLU A 28 -14.49 -8.17 1.79
CA GLU A 28 -14.34 -6.92 2.50
C GLU A 28 -12.88 -6.43 2.49
N ILE A 29 -12.69 -5.12 2.60
CA ILE A 29 -11.37 -4.49 2.69
C ILE A 29 -10.93 -4.31 4.14
N VAL A 30 -9.64 -3.99 4.32
CA VAL A 30 -9.06 -3.69 5.63
C VAL A 30 -9.48 -2.29 6.09
N HIS A 31 -10.05 -2.21 7.28
CA HIS A 31 -10.38 -0.95 7.97
C HIS A 31 -10.15 -1.08 9.47
N ASP A 32 -10.09 0.03 10.18
CA ASP A 32 -9.99 0.05 11.64
C ASP A 32 -11.37 -0.11 12.31
N ALA A 33 -11.39 -0.06 13.64
CA ALA A 33 -12.63 -0.18 14.43
C ALA A 33 -13.62 0.98 14.22
N LEU A 34 -13.16 2.11 13.70
CA LEU A 34 -13.99 3.28 13.38
C LEU A 34 -14.56 3.24 11.97
N GLY A 35 -14.11 2.31 11.11
CA GLY A 35 -14.49 2.21 9.71
C GLY A 35 -13.52 2.88 8.73
N PHE A 36 -12.42 3.48 9.22
CA PHE A 36 -11.44 4.10 8.32
C PHE A 36 -10.55 3.05 7.66
N PRO A 37 -10.44 3.04 6.33
CA PRO A 37 -9.54 2.14 5.63
C PRO A 37 -8.08 2.51 5.93
N TYR A 38 -7.22 1.52 5.94
CA TYR A 38 -5.78 1.72 6.04
C TYR A 38 -5.00 0.78 5.11
N PHE A 39 -3.78 1.16 4.79
CA PHE A 39 -2.89 0.31 3.99
C PHE A 39 -1.95 -0.46 4.95
N PRO A 40 -2.04 -1.82 5.01
CA PRO A 40 -1.30 -2.60 6.00
C PRO A 40 0.21 -2.58 5.77
N ALA A 41 0.97 -2.38 6.84
CA ALA A 41 2.43 -2.39 6.86
C ALA A 41 3.04 -3.62 6.20
N LYS A 42 2.54 -4.80 6.56
CA LYS A 42 3.03 -6.09 6.04
C LYS A 42 2.84 -6.20 4.53
N ARG A 43 1.70 -5.69 4.03
CA ARG A 43 1.40 -5.70 2.60
C ARG A 43 2.29 -4.73 1.83
N PHE A 44 2.47 -3.52 2.36
CA PHE A 44 3.37 -2.54 1.75
C PHE A 44 4.82 -3.04 1.71
N LYS A 45 5.31 -3.64 2.81
CA LYS A 45 6.65 -4.21 2.86
C LYS A 45 6.85 -5.33 1.81
N GLY A 46 5.82 -6.19 1.60
CA GLY A 46 5.86 -7.23 0.57
C GLY A 46 5.90 -6.66 -0.85
N LEU A 47 5.06 -5.67 -1.14
CA LEU A 47 5.05 -4.98 -2.44
C LEU A 47 6.36 -4.22 -2.70
N LEU A 48 6.92 -3.61 -1.66
CA LEU A 48 8.21 -2.93 -1.77
C LEU A 48 9.36 -3.92 -2.08
N TYR A 49 9.31 -5.12 -1.50
CA TYR A 49 10.24 -6.19 -1.84
C TYR A 49 10.08 -6.63 -3.30
N GLU A 50 8.84 -6.93 -3.76
CA GLU A 50 8.55 -7.29 -5.16
C GLU A 50 9.10 -6.22 -6.11
N SER A 51 8.81 -4.95 -5.83
CA SER A 51 9.30 -3.82 -6.63
C SER A 51 10.82 -3.67 -6.62
N ALA A 52 11.47 -3.97 -5.49
CA ALA A 52 12.93 -3.94 -5.41
C ALA A 52 13.57 -5.07 -6.22
N VAL A 53 12.97 -6.26 -6.26
CA VAL A 53 13.40 -7.37 -7.15
C VAL A 53 13.32 -6.93 -8.60
N GLU A 54 12.18 -6.38 -9.03
CA GLU A 54 11.99 -5.88 -10.40
C GLU A 54 13.06 -4.83 -10.78
N VAL A 55 13.38 -3.91 -9.87
CA VAL A 55 14.44 -2.91 -10.10
C VAL A 55 15.80 -3.55 -10.33
N LEU A 56 16.20 -4.53 -9.51
CA LEU A 56 17.47 -5.22 -9.70
C LEU A 56 17.51 -6.01 -11.01
N GLU A 57 16.43 -6.70 -11.37
CA GLU A 57 16.29 -7.38 -12.65
C GLU A 57 16.41 -6.40 -13.86
N MET A 58 15.81 -5.21 -13.76
CA MET A 58 15.97 -4.15 -14.77
C MET A 58 17.43 -3.72 -14.94
N PHE A 59 18.18 -3.57 -13.84
CA PHE A 59 19.59 -3.22 -13.88
C PHE A 59 20.41 -4.32 -14.56
N GLU A 60 20.17 -5.58 -14.21
CA GLU A 60 20.84 -6.73 -14.79
C GLU A 60 20.58 -6.84 -16.29
N LEU A 61 19.32 -6.81 -16.71
CA LEU A 61 18.89 -6.91 -18.10
C LEU A 61 19.42 -5.75 -18.97
N SER A 62 19.47 -4.55 -18.39
CA SER A 62 19.98 -3.35 -19.05
C SER A 62 21.51 -3.23 -19.01
N ARG A 63 22.21 -4.18 -18.38
CA ARG A 63 23.66 -4.16 -18.15
C ARG A 63 24.13 -2.87 -17.44
N LEU A 64 23.27 -2.27 -16.61
CA LEU A 64 23.63 -1.14 -15.79
C LEU A 64 24.42 -1.61 -14.57
N ASP A 65 25.36 -0.74 -14.14
CA ASP A 65 26.15 -1.04 -12.96
C ASP A 65 25.30 -1.00 -11.68
N ALA A 66 25.22 -2.14 -11.02
CA ALA A 66 24.52 -2.32 -9.75
C ALA A 66 25.39 -2.10 -8.51
N GLU A 67 26.65 -1.67 -8.66
CA GLU A 67 27.57 -1.44 -7.51
C GLU A 67 27.02 -0.45 -6.48
N ASN A 68 26.17 0.47 -6.93
CA ASN A 68 25.51 1.46 -6.09
C ASN A 68 24.20 0.98 -5.45
N LEU A 69 23.84 -0.30 -5.62
CA LEU A 69 22.67 -0.93 -5.02
C LEU A 69 23.09 -1.93 -3.94
N SER A 70 22.26 -2.08 -2.91
CA SER A 70 22.46 -3.04 -1.84
C SER A 70 21.79 -4.37 -2.18
N PRO A 71 22.36 -5.52 -1.80
CA PRO A 71 21.65 -6.80 -1.86
C PRO A 71 20.33 -6.74 -1.06
N LEU A 72 19.27 -7.37 -1.58
CA LEU A 72 17.92 -7.33 -0.98
C LEU A 72 17.87 -8.02 0.37
N GLU A 73 18.67 -9.07 0.57
CA GLU A 73 18.78 -9.81 1.83
C GLU A 73 19.21 -8.91 2.98
N LYS A 74 19.99 -7.86 2.70
CA LYS A 74 20.41 -6.89 3.70
C LYS A 74 19.26 -6.02 4.19
N ILE A 75 18.22 -5.79 3.35
CA ILE A 75 17.10 -4.89 3.62
C ILE A 75 15.85 -5.65 4.08
N PHE A 76 15.54 -6.78 3.42
CA PHE A 76 14.26 -7.50 3.53
C PHE A 76 14.35 -8.87 4.21
N HIS A 77 15.39 -9.14 4.98
CA HIS A 77 15.56 -10.43 5.66
C HIS A 77 14.43 -10.72 6.68
N ARG A 78 14.18 -12.00 6.90
CA ARG A 78 13.18 -12.49 7.87
C ARG A 78 13.71 -12.60 9.30
N HIS A 79 15.04 -12.70 9.48
CA HIS A 79 15.69 -12.91 10.77
C HIS A 79 16.61 -11.74 11.11
N SER A 80 16.61 -11.33 12.37
CA SER A 80 17.19 -10.08 12.89
C SER A 80 18.74 -10.05 12.97
N THR A 81 19.44 -10.81 12.15
CA THR A 81 20.91 -10.84 12.15
C THR A 81 21.56 -9.76 11.30
N SER A 82 20.80 -9.03 10.48
CA SER A 82 21.36 -7.94 9.69
C SER A 82 21.37 -6.64 10.50
N GLU A 83 22.41 -5.86 10.29
CA GLU A 83 22.58 -4.55 10.94
C GLU A 83 21.51 -3.53 10.46
N VAL A 84 21.00 -3.66 9.23
CA VAL A 84 20.00 -2.77 8.65
C VAL A 84 18.60 -3.23 9.04
N GLN A 85 17.77 -2.32 9.54
CA GLN A 85 16.38 -2.61 9.87
C GLN A 85 15.44 -1.64 9.12
N LEU A 86 14.53 -2.21 8.34
CA LEU A 86 13.43 -1.50 7.69
C LEU A 86 12.15 -1.68 8.49
N ILE A 87 11.70 -0.61 9.14
CA ILE A 87 10.46 -0.56 9.92
C ILE A 87 9.41 0.17 9.08
N VAL A 88 8.31 -0.54 8.80
CA VAL A 88 7.19 -0.04 8.00
C VAL A 88 5.95 -0.02 8.89
N PRO A 89 5.29 1.13 9.10
CA PRO A 89 4.03 1.21 9.84
C PRO A 89 2.84 0.88 8.93
N ASN A 90 1.63 0.80 9.51
CA ASN A 90 0.41 0.95 8.72
C ASN A 90 0.32 2.39 8.22
N PHE A 91 -0.25 2.55 7.00
CA PHE A 91 -0.48 3.87 6.42
C PHE A 91 -1.95 4.23 6.58
N TYR A 92 -2.22 5.42 7.10
CA TYR A 92 -3.55 5.91 7.40
C TYR A 92 -3.96 7.05 6.48
N ILE A 93 -5.25 7.37 6.45
CA ILE A 93 -5.82 8.45 5.61
C ILE A 93 -5.34 9.86 6.00
N LEU A 94 -4.71 10.00 7.15
CA LEU A 94 -4.08 11.21 7.64
C LEU A 94 -2.67 10.90 8.16
N PRO A 95 -1.75 11.88 8.16
CA PRO A 95 -0.47 11.75 8.84
C PRO A 95 -0.62 11.35 10.31
N ALA A 96 0.33 10.58 10.85
CA ALA A 96 0.24 9.97 12.17
C ALA A 96 -0.02 10.99 13.28
N GLU A 97 0.56 12.18 13.19
CA GLU A 97 0.42 13.27 14.17
C GLU A 97 -1.04 13.78 14.25
N LYS A 98 -1.78 13.73 13.15
CA LYS A 98 -3.19 14.18 13.07
C LYS A 98 -4.17 13.04 13.29
N TYR A 99 -3.78 11.80 12.99
CA TYR A 99 -4.67 10.66 12.99
C TYR A 99 -5.22 10.34 14.39
N GLN A 100 -4.41 10.45 15.44
CA GLN A 100 -4.86 10.18 16.81
C GLN A 100 -5.91 11.17 17.30
N ALA A 101 -5.68 12.46 17.08
CA ALA A 101 -6.65 13.51 17.43
C ALA A 101 -7.96 13.31 16.65
N PHE A 102 -7.86 13.07 15.36
CA PHE A 102 -8.98 12.78 14.48
C PHE A 102 -9.80 11.57 14.94
N CYS A 103 -9.15 10.46 15.32
CA CYS A 103 -9.85 9.30 15.86
C CYS A 103 -10.56 9.58 17.20
N ALA A 104 -9.99 10.44 18.04
CA ALA A 104 -10.64 10.83 19.31
C ALA A 104 -11.92 11.65 19.06
N GLU A 105 -11.87 12.60 18.13
CA GLU A 105 -13.04 13.39 17.70
C GLU A 105 -14.13 12.50 17.11
N TRP A 106 -13.77 11.54 16.25
CA TRP A 106 -14.72 10.58 15.66
C TRP A 106 -15.36 9.67 16.71
N LYS A 107 -14.59 9.17 17.69
CA LYS A 107 -15.15 8.39 18.80
C LYS A 107 -16.15 9.19 19.61
N TYR A 108 -15.87 10.47 19.84
CA TYR A 108 -16.82 11.36 20.51
C TYR A 108 -18.11 11.50 19.69
N LEU A 109 -18.02 11.77 18.39
CA LEU A 109 -19.19 11.89 17.50
C LEU A 109 -20.00 10.60 17.41
N GLN A 110 -19.37 9.44 17.36
CA GLN A 110 -20.04 8.14 17.41
C GLN A 110 -20.77 7.91 18.74
N GLY A 111 -20.21 8.41 19.86
CA GLY A 111 -20.86 8.34 21.15
C GLY A 111 -22.09 9.25 21.28
N VAL A 112 -22.04 10.43 20.64
CA VAL A 112 -23.16 11.42 20.67
C VAL A 112 -24.23 11.10 19.64
N TYR A 113 -23.82 10.62 18.45
CA TYR A 113 -24.72 10.35 17.31
C TYR A 113 -24.50 8.94 16.74
N PRO A 114 -24.77 7.86 17.51
CA PRO A 114 -24.42 6.49 17.14
C PRO A 114 -25.14 5.98 15.89
N GLU A 115 -26.27 6.54 15.51
CA GLU A 115 -27.04 6.15 14.33
C GLU A 115 -26.50 6.81 13.03
N ILE A 116 -25.78 7.93 13.15
CA ILE A 116 -25.27 8.69 12.01
C ILE A 116 -23.81 8.33 11.73
N PHE A 117 -22.97 8.28 12.76
CA PHE A 117 -21.53 8.04 12.62
C PHE A 117 -21.18 6.57 12.86
N THR A 118 -21.78 5.66 12.09
CA THR A 118 -21.45 4.23 12.19
C THR A 118 -20.13 3.90 11.45
N PRO A 119 -19.38 2.87 11.86
CA PRO A 119 -18.22 2.41 11.12
C PRO A 119 -18.52 2.06 9.66
N THR A 120 -19.72 1.54 9.40
CA THR A 120 -20.18 1.19 8.05
C THR A 120 -20.37 2.43 7.18
N GLU A 121 -20.98 3.50 7.70
CA GLU A 121 -21.16 4.75 6.95
C GLU A 121 -19.82 5.42 6.65
N ILE A 122 -18.90 5.39 7.60
CA ILE A 122 -17.53 5.89 7.38
C ILE A 122 -16.86 5.08 6.26
N LEU A 123 -16.92 3.76 6.34
CA LEU A 123 -16.32 2.89 5.33
C LEU A 123 -16.95 3.14 3.94
N ASN A 124 -18.27 3.30 3.87
CA ASN A 124 -18.99 3.60 2.63
C ASN A 124 -18.56 4.92 1.99
N SER A 125 -18.13 5.92 2.79
CA SER A 125 -17.66 7.21 2.26
C SER A 125 -16.33 7.14 1.49
N TYR A 126 -15.55 6.08 1.69
CA TYR A 126 -14.27 5.83 1.02
C TYR A 126 -14.32 4.73 -0.03
N THR A 127 -15.47 4.04 -0.14
CA THR A 127 -15.53 2.77 -0.86
C THR A 127 -16.77 2.65 -1.72
N SER A 128 -16.68 1.80 -2.74
CA SER A 128 -17.80 1.37 -3.56
C SER A 128 -17.83 -0.15 -3.70
N LEU A 129 -19.00 -0.71 -4.01
CA LEU A 129 -19.15 -2.13 -4.31
C LEU A 129 -18.96 -2.37 -5.81
N ARG A 130 -18.19 -3.39 -6.16
CA ARG A 130 -18.02 -3.87 -7.53
C ARG A 130 -18.56 -5.28 -7.66
N TYR A 131 -19.51 -5.45 -8.57
CA TYR A 131 -20.11 -6.73 -8.89
C TYR A 131 -19.35 -7.40 -10.02
N GLN A 132 -19.14 -8.70 -9.90
CA GLN A 132 -18.43 -9.51 -10.87
C GLN A 132 -19.14 -10.83 -11.04
N THR A 133 -19.04 -11.41 -12.25
CA THR A 133 -19.56 -12.73 -12.57
C THR A 133 -18.53 -13.51 -13.38
N LYS A 134 -18.57 -14.82 -13.30
CA LYS A 134 -17.82 -15.72 -14.18
C LYS A 134 -18.57 -15.81 -15.51
N LEU A 135 -17.84 -15.71 -16.60
CA LEU A 135 -18.40 -15.99 -17.93
C LEU A 135 -18.00 -17.38 -18.38
N GLU A 136 -18.98 -18.15 -18.85
CA GLU A 136 -18.79 -19.43 -19.52
C GLU A 136 -19.38 -19.32 -20.93
N ASN A 137 -18.56 -19.51 -21.95
CA ASN A 137 -18.93 -19.32 -23.35
C ASN A 137 -19.59 -17.96 -23.67
N GLY A 138 -19.14 -16.88 -22.97
CA GLY A 138 -19.69 -15.53 -23.15
C GLY A 138 -20.98 -15.25 -22.37
N ILE A 139 -21.53 -16.20 -21.64
CA ILE A 139 -22.74 -16.11 -20.83
C ILE A 139 -22.38 -16.12 -19.35
N ALA A 140 -23.07 -15.33 -18.53
CA ALA A 140 -22.86 -15.36 -17.07
C ALA A 140 -23.24 -16.72 -16.49
N ALA A 141 -22.31 -17.38 -15.79
CA ALA A 141 -22.55 -18.63 -15.12
C ALA A 141 -23.54 -18.43 -13.95
N GLU A 142 -24.50 -19.33 -13.80
CA GLU A 142 -25.47 -19.29 -12.73
C GLU A 142 -24.79 -19.35 -11.35
N GLY A 143 -25.26 -18.54 -10.39
CA GLY A 143 -24.70 -18.47 -9.04
C GLY A 143 -23.28 -17.87 -8.93
N SER A 144 -22.73 -17.34 -10.02
CA SER A 144 -21.37 -16.79 -10.03
C SER A 144 -21.28 -15.29 -9.71
N LEU A 145 -22.43 -14.63 -9.53
CA LEU A 145 -22.44 -13.21 -9.15
C LEU A 145 -21.87 -13.06 -7.73
N HIS A 146 -20.84 -12.27 -7.61
CA HIS A 146 -20.23 -11.92 -6.33
C HIS A 146 -19.85 -10.45 -6.32
N ASN A 147 -19.78 -9.87 -5.14
CA ASN A 147 -19.37 -8.50 -4.98
C ASN A 147 -18.09 -8.38 -4.16
N LEU A 148 -17.40 -7.29 -4.34
CA LEU A 148 -16.24 -6.93 -3.53
C LEU A 148 -16.27 -5.44 -3.27
N ARG A 149 -15.90 -5.06 -2.06
CA ARG A 149 -15.68 -3.66 -1.71
C ARG A 149 -14.32 -3.21 -2.24
N VAL A 150 -14.27 -2.03 -2.80
CA VAL A 150 -13.03 -1.40 -3.27
C VAL A 150 -12.91 0.00 -2.69
N LEU A 151 -11.67 0.40 -2.41
CA LEU A 151 -11.34 1.80 -2.14
C LEU A 151 -11.43 2.59 -3.44
N ASP A 152 -12.03 3.76 -3.37
CA ASP A 152 -12.17 4.63 -4.52
C ASP A 152 -10.87 5.36 -4.85
N ALA A 153 -10.70 5.70 -6.13
CA ALA A 153 -9.58 6.51 -6.60
C ALA A 153 -9.58 7.89 -5.93
N GLY A 154 -8.39 8.47 -5.74
CA GLY A 154 -8.19 9.73 -5.05
C GLY A 154 -7.89 9.59 -3.56
N THR A 155 -8.17 8.43 -2.95
CA THR A 155 -7.79 8.17 -1.55
C THR A 155 -6.28 8.20 -1.40
N LYS A 156 -5.79 8.86 -0.35
CA LYS A 156 -4.37 8.94 -0.01
C LYS A 156 -4.11 8.35 1.35
N PHE A 157 -3.01 7.61 1.46
CA PHE A 157 -2.52 7.06 2.72
C PHE A 157 -1.15 7.64 3.03
N PHE A 158 -0.91 7.90 4.31
CA PHE A 158 0.30 8.51 4.83
C PHE A 158 0.94 7.60 5.87
N GLY A 159 2.24 7.50 5.83
CA GLY A 159 3.02 6.77 6.83
C GLY A 159 4.49 7.19 6.77
N LYS A 160 5.21 6.89 7.84
CA LYS A 160 6.62 7.22 7.97
C LYS A 160 7.43 5.91 8.11
N ILE A 161 8.23 5.58 7.13
CA ILE A 161 9.15 4.44 7.22
C ILE A 161 10.42 4.85 7.96
N THR A 162 10.95 3.94 8.76
CA THR A 162 12.17 4.16 9.52
C THR A 162 13.25 3.17 9.10
N LEU A 163 14.45 3.66 8.89
CA LEU A 163 15.64 2.88 8.58
C LEU A 163 16.69 3.04 9.68
N LEU A 164 17.12 1.91 10.23
CA LEU A 164 18.25 1.85 11.14
C LEU A 164 19.48 1.33 10.39
N ASN A 165 20.64 1.94 10.64
CA ASN A 165 21.95 1.55 10.11
C ASN A 165 22.02 1.40 8.57
N ALA A 166 21.21 2.17 7.84
CA ALA A 166 21.19 2.15 6.38
C ALA A 166 22.35 2.97 5.81
N ASP A 167 23.02 2.40 4.83
CA ASP A 167 24.00 3.09 3.99
C ASP A 167 23.32 3.70 2.73
N LYS A 168 24.11 4.40 1.92
CA LYS A 168 23.63 5.04 0.70
C LYS A 168 23.09 4.02 -0.32
N LYS A 169 23.66 2.81 -0.38
CA LYS A 169 23.22 1.75 -1.31
C LYS A 169 21.82 1.24 -0.96
N VAL A 170 21.53 1.09 0.34
CA VAL A 170 20.18 0.76 0.85
C VAL A 170 19.16 1.83 0.48
N LEU A 171 19.52 3.10 0.68
CA LEU A 171 18.64 4.24 0.32
C LEU A 171 18.36 4.26 -1.19
N ASN A 172 19.35 4.00 -2.02
CA ASN A 172 19.19 3.93 -3.47
C ASN A 172 18.18 2.85 -3.87
N VAL A 173 18.29 1.65 -3.34
CA VAL A 173 17.34 0.55 -3.61
C VAL A 173 15.92 0.95 -3.20
N LEU A 174 15.75 1.50 -2.00
CA LEU A 174 14.43 1.89 -1.51
C LEU A 174 13.81 3.04 -2.31
N ALA A 175 14.60 4.05 -2.69
CA ALA A 175 14.12 5.15 -3.51
C ALA A 175 13.62 4.65 -4.88
N LEU A 176 14.38 3.76 -5.51
CA LEU A 176 14.01 3.16 -6.80
C LEU A 176 12.79 2.25 -6.66
N ALA A 177 12.74 1.38 -5.65
CA ALA A 177 11.61 0.48 -5.40
C ALA A 177 10.31 1.25 -5.13
N ILE A 178 10.34 2.31 -4.32
CA ILE A 178 9.16 3.16 -4.08
C ILE A 178 8.71 3.83 -5.37
N LYS A 179 9.63 4.30 -6.20
CA LYS A 179 9.32 4.94 -7.47
C LYS A 179 8.74 3.96 -8.50
N ASN A 180 9.24 2.73 -8.52
CA ASN A 180 8.78 1.66 -9.41
C ASN A 180 7.43 1.05 -8.98
N LEU A 181 7.04 1.18 -7.71
CA LEU A 181 5.81 0.60 -7.18
C LEU A 181 4.57 1.35 -7.71
N THR A 182 3.95 0.78 -8.75
CA THR A 182 2.82 1.38 -9.47
C THR A 182 1.49 0.65 -9.29
N ALA A 183 1.49 -0.53 -8.64
CA ALA A 183 0.30 -1.34 -8.47
C ALA A 183 0.26 -2.05 -7.12
N ALA A 184 -0.94 -2.17 -6.54
CA ALA A 184 -1.18 -2.87 -5.28
C ALA A 184 -2.57 -3.54 -5.27
N GLY A 185 -2.81 -4.39 -4.26
CA GLY A 185 -4.09 -5.07 -4.08
C GLY A 185 -4.31 -6.25 -5.02
N MET A 186 -5.55 -6.70 -5.08
CA MET A 186 -5.95 -7.84 -5.91
C MET A 186 -6.37 -7.40 -7.32
N LYS A 187 -6.31 -8.32 -8.29
CA LYS A 187 -6.79 -8.13 -9.67
C LYS A 187 -6.09 -6.98 -10.43
N ARG A 188 -4.81 -6.74 -10.14
CA ARG A 188 -3.97 -5.69 -10.78
C ARG A 188 -4.03 -5.70 -12.31
N ASN A 189 -4.22 -6.87 -12.93
CA ASN A 189 -4.30 -7.05 -14.39
C ASN A 189 -5.68 -6.75 -15.00
N ARG A 190 -6.66 -6.32 -14.18
CA ARG A 190 -8.05 -6.06 -14.60
C ARG A 190 -8.47 -4.60 -14.38
N GLY A 191 -7.51 -3.68 -14.45
CA GLY A 191 -7.77 -2.24 -14.27
C GLY A 191 -7.88 -1.77 -12.81
N PHE A 192 -7.67 -2.67 -11.85
CA PHE A 192 -7.67 -2.35 -10.42
C PHE A 192 -6.26 -2.07 -9.91
N GLY A 193 -6.18 -1.32 -8.82
CA GLY A 193 -5.00 -1.24 -7.98
C GLY A 193 -3.85 -0.41 -8.52
N ARG A 194 -4.05 0.47 -9.49
CA ARG A 194 -3.02 1.45 -9.85
C ARG A 194 -2.82 2.43 -8.70
N ILE A 195 -1.56 2.62 -8.32
CA ILE A 195 -1.17 3.52 -7.24
C ILE A 195 0.00 4.40 -7.69
N LYS A 196 0.21 5.48 -6.94
CA LYS A 196 1.41 6.31 -7.02
C LYS A 196 2.01 6.41 -5.64
N CYS A 197 3.23 5.91 -5.49
CA CYS A 197 3.99 6.04 -4.27
C CYS A 197 5.00 7.17 -4.39
N THR A 198 5.09 8.01 -3.36
CA THR A 198 6.09 9.07 -3.24
C THR A 198 6.72 9.03 -1.86
N ALA A 199 8.01 9.33 -1.78
CA ALA A 199 8.73 9.46 -0.52
C ALA A 199 9.74 10.61 -0.60
N ASN A 200 10.09 11.17 0.54
CA ASN A 200 11.14 12.20 0.65
C ASN A 200 12.55 11.59 0.72
N ILE A 201 12.74 10.39 0.19
CA ILE A 201 14.05 9.76 0.04
C ILE A 201 14.78 10.41 -1.15
N PRO A 202 16.06 10.83 -1.00
CA PRO A 202 16.83 11.37 -2.10
C PRO A 202 16.94 10.37 -3.26
N PHE A 203 16.59 10.82 -4.48
CA PHE A 203 16.70 9.97 -5.66
C PHE A 203 18.17 9.74 -6.04
N PRO A 204 18.56 8.53 -6.50
CA PRO A 204 19.96 8.21 -6.81
C PRO A 204 20.51 9.06 -7.96
N GLN A 205 21.51 9.88 -7.68
CA GLN A 205 22.13 10.77 -8.68
C GLN A 205 23.02 10.05 -9.70
N PHE A 206 23.49 8.83 -9.40
CA PHE A 206 24.36 8.07 -10.29
C PHE A 206 23.66 7.67 -11.61
N LEU A 207 22.33 7.64 -11.63
CA LEU A 207 21.53 7.37 -12.83
C LEU A 207 21.56 8.51 -13.85
N PHE A 208 21.99 9.69 -13.46
CA PHE A 208 22.05 10.88 -14.31
C PHE A 208 23.49 11.27 -14.69
N LYS A 209 24.49 10.45 -14.33
CA LYS A 209 25.84 10.66 -14.86
C LYS A 209 25.79 10.27 -16.32
N GLU A 210 25.93 11.26 -17.20
CA GLU A 210 26.16 11.08 -18.63
C GLU A 210 27.35 10.12 -18.83
N ALA A 211 27.19 9.20 -19.77
CA ALA A 211 28.23 8.30 -20.22
C ALA A 211 29.36 9.05 -20.95
#